data_81e2c7e14ddb65ee42dd3ead6bd7fa1a
#
_entry.id   81e2c7e14ddb65ee42dd3ead6bd7fa1a
#
_cell.length_a   1.000
_cell.length_b   1.000
_cell.length_c   1.000
_cell.angle_alpha   90.00
_cell.angle_beta   90.00
_cell.angle_gamma   90.00
#
_symmetry.space_group_name_H-M   'P 1'
#
loop_
_entity.id
_entity.type
_entity.pdbx_description
1 polymer ?
#
loop_
_entity_poly.entity_id
_entity_poly.type
_entity_poly.pdbx_seq_one_letter_code
_entity_poly.pdbx_strand_id
1 'polypeptide(L)'
;LDRANSMYQRDKNHAAILIWSCGNESFGGKDIFEMSQFFRNTDPTRLVHYEGVCHDRRYNATSDMESQMYPSVEAIKDFLAKDDSKPFICCEYTHAMGNSCGAMHKYTDLTGTEPKYQGGFIWDYIDQSIYKKDRYGKEFQAYGGDFGERPTDYNFSGNGIAYGGNRDASPKMQEVKFNYQNITAQVKEETVKVINKNLFVNTNIFDCKATLQKDGKVVRTAVMETAVEPLSQKEYALPFKKEEKAGEYTVTVSFHLKEDKPWAKAGHEVAFGQYV
;
A
#
# COMPACT_ATOMS: atom_id res chain seq x y z
N LEU A 1 -20.34 22.05 9.38
CA LEU A 1 -20.91 21.94 8.01
C LEU A 1 -20.24 22.87 7.00
N ASP A 2 -19.86 24.09 7.36
CA ASP A 2 -19.26 25.06 6.45
C ASP A 2 -18.00 24.50 5.73
N ARG A 3 -17.06 23.94 6.49
CA ARG A 3 -15.83 23.32 5.93
C ARG A 3 -16.13 22.10 5.05
N ALA A 4 -17.12 21.29 5.44
CA ALA A 4 -17.56 20.14 4.63
C ALA A 4 -18.11 20.62 3.29
N ASN A 5 -18.94 21.64 3.29
CA ASN A 5 -19.47 22.23 2.07
C ASN A 5 -18.37 22.85 1.20
N SER A 6 -17.42 23.58 1.81
CA SER A 6 -16.29 24.17 1.09
C SER A 6 -15.44 23.12 0.40
N MET A 7 -15.11 22.03 1.09
CA MET A 7 -14.39 20.90 0.51
C MET A 7 -15.19 20.25 -0.63
N TYR A 8 -16.47 19.97 -0.41
CA TYR A 8 -17.35 19.40 -1.42
C TYR A 8 -17.42 20.27 -2.69
N GLN A 9 -17.68 21.56 -2.54
CA GLN A 9 -17.78 22.47 -3.70
C GLN A 9 -16.50 22.57 -4.50
N ARG A 10 -15.34 22.53 -3.83
CA ARG A 10 -14.03 22.52 -4.49
C ARG A 10 -13.77 21.21 -5.24
N ASP A 11 -14.11 20.06 -4.64
CA ASP A 11 -13.56 18.76 -5.03
C ASP A 11 -14.58 17.83 -5.71
N LYS A 12 -15.88 18.15 -5.73
CA LYS A 12 -16.96 17.30 -6.27
C LYS A 12 -16.76 16.82 -7.72
N ASN A 13 -16.02 17.59 -8.52
CA ASN A 13 -15.76 17.26 -9.92
C ASN A 13 -14.48 16.40 -10.13
N HIS A 14 -13.78 16.02 -9.06
CA HIS A 14 -12.62 15.13 -9.16
C HIS A 14 -13.08 13.67 -9.17
N ALA A 15 -13.01 13.03 -10.33
CA ALA A 15 -13.43 11.64 -10.51
C ALA A 15 -12.62 10.62 -9.69
N ALA A 16 -11.40 10.97 -9.30
CA ALA A 16 -10.54 10.12 -8.47
C ALA A 16 -11.02 10.03 -7.01
N ILE A 17 -11.88 10.93 -6.54
CA ILE A 17 -12.47 10.85 -5.20
C ILE A 17 -13.59 9.82 -5.23
N LEU A 18 -13.41 8.73 -4.50
CA LEU A 18 -14.36 7.63 -4.40
C LEU A 18 -15.18 7.68 -3.10
N ILE A 19 -14.62 8.27 -2.05
CA ILE A 19 -15.17 8.26 -0.69
C ILE A 19 -14.96 9.65 -0.08
N TRP A 20 -16.01 10.21 0.55
CA TRP A 20 -15.90 11.40 1.38
C TRP A 20 -15.55 11.01 2.83
N SER A 21 -14.48 11.53 3.39
CA SER A 21 -14.13 11.30 4.79
C SER A 21 -14.52 12.49 5.67
N CYS A 22 -15.18 12.20 6.79
CA CYS A 22 -15.68 13.22 7.71
C CYS A 22 -14.60 13.80 8.64
N GLY A 23 -13.38 13.28 8.61
CA GLY A 23 -12.30 13.83 9.43
C GLY A 23 -11.37 12.77 9.99
N ASN A 24 -10.50 13.20 10.88
CA ASN A 24 -9.47 12.41 11.52
C ASN A 24 -9.42 12.71 13.02
N GLU A 25 -9.33 11.67 13.86
CA GLU A 25 -9.10 11.72 15.33
C GLU A 25 -10.04 12.69 16.11
N SER A 26 -11.28 12.83 15.66
CA SER A 26 -12.26 13.72 16.27
C SER A 26 -13.28 12.98 17.14
N PHE A 27 -12.92 11.82 17.67
CA PHE A 27 -13.71 10.93 18.50
C PHE A 27 -14.97 10.38 17.79
N GLY A 28 -16.04 11.14 17.72
CA GLY A 28 -17.32 10.76 17.10
C GLY A 28 -18.45 11.65 17.64
N GLY A 29 -19.69 11.24 17.40
CA GLY A 29 -20.87 11.91 17.94
C GLY A 29 -21.73 12.57 16.89
N LYS A 30 -22.68 13.38 17.37
CA LYS A 30 -23.75 13.97 16.57
C LYS A 30 -23.22 14.87 15.45
N ASP A 31 -22.23 15.70 15.72
CA ASP A 31 -21.73 16.68 14.73
C ASP A 31 -21.06 15.98 13.53
N ILE A 32 -20.30 14.91 13.77
CA ILE A 32 -19.70 14.10 12.71
C ILE A 32 -20.79 13.34 11.96
N PHE A 33 -21.80 12.83 12.64
CA PHE A 33 -22.94 12.19 12.00
C PHE A 33 -23.69 13.16 11.09
N GLU A 34 -23.99 14.39 11.54
CA GLU A 34 -24.63 15.41 10.70
C GLU A 34 -23.79 15.78 9.49
N MET A 35 -22.46 15.81 9.62
CA MET A 35 -21.55 16.00 8.49
C MET A 35 -21.66 14.84 7.48
N SER A 36 -21.71 13.61 7.97
CA SER A 36 -21.95 12.43 7.12
C SER A 36 -23.27 12.53 6.36
N GLN A 37 -24.34 12.94 7.03
CA GLN A 37 -25.65 13.14 6.38
C GLN A 37 -25.59 14.25 5.32
N PHE A 38 -24.82 15.32 5.55
CA PHE A 38 -24.59 16.35 4.53
C PHE A 38 -24.00 15.75 3.25
N PHE A 39 -22.92 14.95 3.34
CA PHE A 39 -22.33 14.31 2.16
C PHE A 39 -23.31 13.37 1.46
N ARG A 40 -24.01 12.51 2.20
CA ARG A 40 -24.99 11.57 1.63
C ARG A 40 -26.12 12.27 0.89
N ASN A 41 -26.63 13.37 1.43
CA ASN A 41 -27.70 14.14 0.83
C ASN A 41 -27.25 14.94 -0.39
N THR A 42 -25.98 15.40 -0.38
CA THR A 42 -25.45 16.26 -1.44
C THR A 42 -24.82 15.46 -2.58
N ASP A 43 -24.22 14.30 -2.28
CA ASP A 43 -23.60 13.40 -3.24
C ASP A 43 -23.91 11.93 -2.94
N PRO A 44 -25.08 11.45 -3.37
CA PRO A 44 -25.46 10.05 -3.14
C PRO A 44 -24.68 9.04 -3.99
N THR A 45 -23.73 9.49 -4.82
CA THR A 45 -22.95 8.65 -5.71
C THR A 45 -21.66 8.13 -5.06
N ARG A 46 -21.22 8.74 -3.96
CA ARG A 46 -19.99 8.37 -3.25
C ARG A 46 -20.27 7.88 -1.84
N LEU A 47 -19.43 6.97 -1.38
CA LEU A 47 -19.47 6.47 -0.01
C LEU A 47 -18.98 7.53 0.98
N VAL A 48 -19.36 7.39 2.24
CA VAL A 48 -18.92 8.25 3.33
C VAL A 48 -18.15 7.43 4.34
N HIS A 49 -17.01 7.94 4.76
CA HIS A 49 -16.09 7.33 5.71
C HIS A 49 -15.92 8.21 6.95
N TYR A 50 -15.75 7.57 8.08
CA TYR A 50 -15.21 8.16 9.29
C TYR A 50 -14.52 7.10 10.14
N GLU A 51 -13.26 7.33 10.54
CA GLU A 51 -12.46 6.34 11.26
C GLU A 51 -12.87 6.19 12.74
N GLY A 52 -13.36 7.24 13.35
CA GLY A 52 -13.69 7.29 14.78
C GLY A 52 -15.06 6.71 15.15
N VAL A 53 -15.77 6.00 14.27
CA VAL A 53 -17.08 5.38 14.59
C VAL A 53 -16.98 4.37 15.73
N CYS A 54 -15.82 3.75 15.92
CA CYS A 54 -15.56 2.82 17.00
C CYS A 54 -15.63 3.45 18.40
N HIS A 55 -15.46 4.76 18.50
CA HIS A 55 -15.49 5.50 19.77
C HIS A 55 -16.90 5.86 20.24
N ASP A 56 -17.86 5.97 19.29
CA ASP A 56 -19.27 6.24 19.64
C ASP A 56 -20.22 5.45 18.74
N ARG A 57 -20.51 4.23 19.15
CA ARG A 57 -21.36 3.28 18.41
C ARG A 57 -22.81 3.71 18.27
N ARG A 58 -23.29 4.71 19.01
CA ARG A 58 -24.64 5.28 18.81
C ARG A 58 -24.79 5.89 17.42
N TYR A 59 -23.68 6.31 16.81
CA TYR A 59 -23.62 6.91 15.48
C TYR A 59 -22.93 6.00 14.45
N ASN A 60 -23.09 4.70 14.58
CA ASN A 60 -22.43 3.74 13.68
C ASN A 60 -22.79 3.95 12.19
N ALA A 61 -23.94 4.56 11.90
CA ALA A 61 -24.37 4.91 10.56
C ALA A 61 -23.58 6.10 9.93
N THR A 62 -22.67 6.72 10.67
CA THR A 62 -21.81 7.79 10.15
C THR A 62 -20.93 7.32 8.98
N SER A 63 -20.42 6.09 9.04
CA SER A 63 -19.52 5.53 8.03
C SER A 63 -20.16 4.34 7.32
N ASP A 64 -19.92 4.22 6.00
CA ASP A 64 -20.35 3.07 5.20
C ASP A 64 -19.47 1.84 5.41
N MET A 65 -18.33 2.03 6.06
CA MET A 65 -17.38 0.97 6.39
C MET A 65 -16.97 1.04 7.86
N GLU A 66 -16.59 -0.08 8.43
CA GLU A 66 -15.82 -0.07 9.67
C GLU A 66 -14.43 0.44 9.34
N SER A 67 -13.92 1.33 10.18
CA SER A 67 -12.59 1.90 9.99
C SER A 67 -11.92 2.08 11.33
N GLN A 68 -10.65 1.70 11.39
CA GLN A 68 -9.82 1.84 12.58
C GLN A 68 -8.40 2.22 12.18
N MET A 69 -7.72 2.90 13.09
CA MET A 69 -6.35 3.35 12.96
C MET A 69 -5.43 2.34 13.67
N TYR A 70 -4.45 1.80 12.95
CA TYR A 70 -3.45 0.84 13.45
C TYR A 70 -4.00 -0.39 14.22
N PRO A 71 -5.13 -1.00 13.83
CA PRO A 71 -5.57 -2.23 14.48
C PRO A 71 -4.60 -3.36 14.15
N SER A 72 -4.42 -4.32 15.07
CA SER A 72 -3.71 -5.55 14.72
C SER A 72 -4.57 -6.43 13.79
N VAL A 73 -3.92 -7.34 13.05
CA VAL A 73 -4.64 -8.28 12.16
C VAL A 73 -5.60 -9.17 12.97
N GLU A 74 -5.22 -9.55 14.18
CA GLU A 74 -6.05 -10.31 15.09
C GLU A 74 -7.31 -9.51 15.49
N ALA A 75 -7.15 -8.22 15.82
CA ALA A 75 -8.27 -7.34 16.16
C ALA A 75 -9.25 -7.18 14.98
N ILE A 76 -8.74 -7.07 13.75
CA ILE A 76 -9.57 -7.03 12.54
C ILE A 76 -10.39 -8.31 12.39
N LYS A 77 -9.74 -9.48 12.50
CA LYS A 77 -10.41 -10.79 12.42
C LYS A 77 -11.45 -10.97 13.52
N ASP A 78 -11.11 -10.59 14.74
CA ASP A 78 -12.02 -10.67 15.89
C ASP A 78 -13.25 -9.77 15.73
N PHE A 79 -13.06 -8.60 15.12
CA PHE A 79 -14.17 -7.70 14.80
C PHE A 79 -15.07 -8.31 13.73
N LEU A 80 -14.50 -8.72 12.59
CA LEU A 80 -15.24 -9.27 11.47
C LEU A 80 -15.95 -10.59 11.78
N ALA A 81 -15.42 -11.38 12.71
CA ALA A 81 -16.10 -12.58 13.22
C ALA A 81 -17.36 -12.27 14.02
N LYS A 82 -17.49 -11.06 14.58
CA LYS A 82 -18.64 -10.61 15.38
C LYS A 82 -19.62 -9.75 14.60
N ASP A 83 -19.11 -8.92 13.69
CA ASP A 83 -19.90 -7.98 12.90
C ASP A 83 -19.29 -7.87 11.48
N ASP A 84 -19.91 -8.53 10.52
CA ASP A 84 -19.56 -8.48 9.11
C ASP A 84 -20.53 -7.61 8.28
N SER A 85 -21.34 -6.78 8.95
CA SER A 85 -22.36 -5.96 8.30
C SER A 85 -21.77 -4.91 7.34
N LYS A 86 -20.50 -4.49 7.57
CA LYS A 86 -19.79 -3.52 6.76
C LYS A 86 -18.41 -4.05 6.32
N PRO A 87 -17.87 -3.60 5.19
CA PRO A 87 -16.46 -3.82 4.88
C PRO A 87 -15.57 -3.13 5.92
N PHE A 88 -14.40 -3.69 6.18
CA PHE A 88 -13.40 -3.13 7.10
C PHE A 88 -12.24 -2.53 6.31
N ILE A 89 -11.82 -1.33 6.70
CA ILE A 89 -10.64 -0.65 6.14
C ILE A 89 -9.76 -0.11 7.28
N CYS A 90 -8.44 -0.23 7.14
CA CYS A 90 -7.53 0.49 8.02
C CYS A 90 -7.33 1.91 7.46
N CYS A 91 -7.89 2.92 8.12
CA CYS A 91 -7.68 4.31 7.68
C CYS A 91 -6.20 4.71 7.76
N GLU A 92 -5.46 4.11 8.70
CA GLU A 92 -4.01 4.18 8.77
C GLU A 92 -3.45 2.84 9.24
N TYR A 93 -2.35 2.40 8.63
CA TYR A 93 -1.62 1.20 9.06
C TYR A 93 -0.13 1.31 8.70
N THR A 94 0.70 0.44 9.28
CA THR A 94 2.13 0.32 8.97
C THR A 94 2.86 1.66 8.98
N HIS A 95 2.67 2.45 10.07
CA HIS A 95 3.28 3.78 10.23
C HIS A 95 4.77 3.77 9.87
N ALA A 96 5.18 4.68 8.98
CA ALA A 96 6.48 4.63 8.33
C ALA A 96 7.55 5.54 8.94
N MET A 97 7.33 6.09 10.13
CA MET A 97 8.30 6.95 10.80
C MET A 97 9.52 6.15 11.27
N GLY A 98 10.72 6.63 10.96
CA GLY A 98 11.97 6.01 11.37
C GLY A 98 12.16 4.59 10.78
N ASN A 99 12.69 3.67 11.57
CA ASN A 99 12.87 2.27 11.19
C ASN A 99 11.60 1.46 11.49
N SER A 100 10.62 1.56 10.63
CA SER A 100 9.28 0.98 10.77
C SER A 100 8.71 0.54 9.42
N CYS A 101 7.39 0.41 9.28
CA CYS A 101 6.71 -0.07 8.06
C CYS A 101 6.97 -1.55 7.74
N GLY A 102 7.35 -2.36 8.75
CA GLY A 102 7.58 -3.79 8.59
C GLY A 102 6.34 -4.64 8.87
N ALA A 103 6.46 -5.96 8.62
CA ALA A 103 5.39 -6.95 8.80
C ALA A 103 4.10 -6.63 8.00
N MET A 104 4.22 -5.86 6.94
CA MET A 104 3.12 -5.41 6.10
C MET A 104 2.38 -6.57 5.43
N HIS A 105 3.09 -7.68 5.15
CA HIS A 105 2.52 -8.90 4.59
C HIS A 105 1.32 -9.42 5.39
N LYS A 106 1.30 -9.27 6.72
CA LYS A 106 0.19 -9.73 7.56
C LYS A 106 -1.14 -9.09 7.18
N TYR A 107 -1.10 -7.82 6.80
CA TYR A 107 -2.28 -7.06 6.34
C TYR A 107 -2.60 -7.34 4.88
N THR A 108 -1.60 -7.37 4.01
CA THR A 108 -1.83 -7.62 2.58
C THR A 108 -2.29 -9.05 2.30
N ASP A 109 -1.78 -10.05 3.04
CA ASP A 109 -2.25 -11.43 2.93
C ASP A 109 -3.71 -11.59 3.39
N LEU A 110 -4.14 -10.77 4.37
CA LEU A 110 -5.52 -10.80 4.85
C LEU A 110 -6.53 -10.41 3.75
N THR A 111 -6.15 -9.52 2.81
CA THR A 111 -7.03 -9.16 1.68
C THR A 111 -7.37 -10.34 0.76
N GLY A 112 -6.52 -11.36 0.74
CA GLY A 112 -6.73 -12.59 -0.04
C GLY A 112 -7.56 -13.66 0.67
N THR A 113 -7.79 -13.52 1.98
CA THR A 113 -8.44 -14.56 2.83
C THR A 113 -9.69 -14.09 3.54
N GLU A 114 -9.85 -12.78 3.72
CA GLU A 114 -10.99 -12.15 4.41
C GLU A 114 -11.75 -11.20 3.47
N PRO A 115 -12.88 -11.65 2.89
CA PRO A 115 -13.60 -10.88 1.86
C PRO A 115 -14.10 -9.49 2.32
N LYS A 116 -14.32 -9.33 3.61
CA LYS A 116 -14.79 -8.06 4.20
C LYS A 116 -13.64 -7.10 4.50
N TYR A 117 -12.39 -7.55 4.52
CA TYR A 117 -11.24 -6.68 4.69
C TYR A 117 -10.78 -6.10 3.36
N GLN A 118 -10.85 -4.79 3.22
CA GLN A 118 -10.57 -4.08 1.97
C GLN A 118 -9.15 -3.49 1.89
N GLY A 119 -8.33 -3.66 2.92
CA GLY A 119 -6.97 -3.13 2.97
C GLY A 119 -6.81 -1.92 3.87
N GLY A 120 -5.82 -1.08 3.57
CA GLY A 120 -5.51 0.08 4.40
C GLY A 120 -4.64 1.10 3.67
N PHE A 121 -4.41 2.23 4.35
CA PHE A 121 -3.59 3.32 3.89
C PHE A 121 -2.35 3.44 4.76
N ILE A 122 -1.17 3.47 4.15
CA ILE A 122 0.10 3.67 4.87
C ILE A 122 0.16 5.11 5.38
N TRP A 123 0.47 5.33 6.66
CA TRP A 123 0.89 6.61 7.14
C TRP A 123 2.42 6.69 7.22
N ASP A 124 3.13 7.41 6.33
CA ASP A 124 2.57 8.27 5.29
C ASP A 124 3.27 7.99 3.94
N TYR A 125 2.80 8.60 2.86
CA TYR A 125 3.42 8.45 1.54
C TYR A 125 4.73 9.22 1.43
N ILE A 126 4.76 10.48 1.89
CA ILE A 126 5.90 11.38 1.72
C ILE A 126 6.18 12.14 3.01
N ASP A 127 7.46 12.29 3.39
CA ASP A 127 7.84 13.12 4.51
C ASP A 127 7.29 14.54 4.38
N GLN A 128 6.69 15.03 5.46
CA GLN A 128 6.11 16.38 5.54
C GLN A 128 7.19 17.39 5.88
N SER A 129 8.22 17.48 5.05
CA SER A 129 9.36 18.38 5.22
C SER A 129 9.44 19.42 4.12
N ILE A 130 10.12 20.53 4.40
CA ILE A 130 10.28 21.66 3.48
C ILE A 130 11.77 21.98 3.32
N TYR A 131 12.22 22.25 2.12
CA TYR A 131 13.59 22.66 1.88
C TYR A 131 13.92 23.99 2.58
N LYS A 132 15.01 24.00 3.35
CA LYS A 132 15.55 25.17 4.02
C LYS A 132 17.09 25.16 3.91
N LYS A 133 17.71 26.31 3.96
CA LYS A 133 19.16 26.42 4.08
C LYS A 133 19.55 26.75 5.54
N ASP A 134 20.58 26.08 6.01
CA ASP A 134 21.20 26.39 7.28
C ASP A 134 22.02 27.71 7.21
N ARG A 135 22.61 28.12 8.34
CA ARG A 135 23.43 29.33 8.43
C ARG A 135 24.68 29.33 7.56
N TYR A 136 25.06 28.16 7.02
CA TYR A 136 26.21 28.01 6.11
C TYR A 136 25.77 27.90 4.66
N GLY A 137 24.48 28.03 4.36
CA GLY A 137 23.91 27.90 3.03
C GLY A 137 23.69 26.47 2.55
N LYS A 138 23.91 25.47 3.42
CA LYS A 138 23.67 24.05 3.09
C LYS A 138 22.17 23.76 3.17
N GLU A 139 21.62 23.20 2.11
CA GLU A 139 20.22 22.78 2.03
C GLU A 139 19.95 21.53 2.87
N PHE A 140 18.80 21.49 3.54
CA PHE A 140 18.32 20.36 4.32
C PHE A 140 16.81 20.30 4.32
N GLN A 141 16.25 19.15 4.69
CA GLN A 141 14.82 18.95 4.91
C GLN A 141 14.45 19.42 6.30
N ALA A 142 13.70 20.52 6.39
CA ALA A 142 13.29 21.15 7.63
C ALA A 142 11.88 20.69 8.04
N TYR A 143 11.64 20.64 9.35
CA TYR A 143 10.34 20.33 9.95
C TYR A 143 10.04 21.30 11.11
N GLY A 144 8.95 21.04 11.84
CA GLY A 144 8.50 21.89 12.94
C GLY A 144 9.60 22.17 13.97
N GLY A 145 9.80 23.45 14.31
CA GLY A 145 10.86 23.97 15.17
C GLY A 145 12.04 24.56 14.41
N ASP A 146 12.30 24.11 13.20
CA ASP A 146 13.39 24.66 12.36
C ASP A 146 13.11 26.08 11.86
N PHE A 147 11.87 26.52 11.93
CA PHE A 147 11.42 27.85 11.54
C PHE A 147 11.31 28.82 12.74
N GLY A 148 11.68 28.37 13.94
CA GLY A 148 11.67 29.18 15.17
C GLY A 148 10.38 29.11 15.96
N GLU A 149 9.38 28.37 15.50
CA GLU A 149 8.09 28.19 16.18
C GLU A 149 8.19 27.23 17.38
N ARG A 150 7.32 27.46 18.37
CA ARG A 150 7.10 26.60 19.56
C ARG A 150 5.64 26.72 20.02
N PRO A 151 4.98 25.64 20.45
CA PRO A 151 5.47 24.25 20.52
C PRO A 151 5.59 23.59 19.15
N THR A 152 6.23 22.40 19.08
CA THR A 152 6.42 21.63 17.85
C THR A 152 6.52 20.14 18.16
N ASP A 153 6.13 19.30 17.22
CA ASP A 153 6.26 17.84 17.28
C ASP A 153 7.58 17.33 16.68
N TYR A 154 8.54 18.20 16.43
CA TYR A 154 9.88 17.90 15.92
C TYR A 154 9.85 17.02 14.66
N ASN A 155 10.59 15.89 14.67
CA ASN A 155 10.73 14.96 13.54
C ASN A 155 9.49 14.11 13.27
N PHE A 156 8.35 14.37 13.89
CA PHE A 156 7.10 13.64 13.61
C PHE A 156 6.62 13.79 12.15
N SER A 157 7.17 14.73 11.42
CA SER A 157 7.00 14.90 9.97
C SER A 157 7.80 13.92 9.10
N GLY A 158 8.73 13.15 9.68
CA GLY A 158 9.58 12.18 8.98
C GLY A 158 8.96 10.78 8.91
N ASN A 159 7.76 10.66 8.38
CA ASN A 159 6.94 9.44 8.38
C ASN A 159 6.59 8.91 6.97
N GLY A 160 7.25 9.42 5.94
CA GLY A 160 7.04 8.99 4.56
C GLY A 160 7.74 7.68 4.18
N ILE A 161 7.13 6.93 3.25
CA ILE A 161 7.82 5.87 2.49
C ILE A 161 8.68 6.45 1.36
N ALA A 162 8.46 7.72 1.03
CA ALA A 162 9.33 8.53 0.20
C ALA A 162 9.83 9.74 1.00
N TYR A 163 11.06 10.17 0.73
CA TYR A 163 11.61 11.37 1.35
C TYR A 163 10.89 12.64 0.86
N GLY A 164 10.85 13.67 1.68
CA GLY A 164 10.39 15.00 1.28
C GLY A 164 11.19 15.58 0.10
N GLY A 165 10.75 16.71 -0.40
CA GLY A 165 11.42 17.36 -1.52
C GLY A 165 11.30 16.62 -2.84
N ASN A 166 12.34 15.93 -3.27
CA ASN A 166 12.39 15.21 -4.56
C ASN A 166 11.54 13.92 -4.59
N ARG A 167 11.00 13.47 -3.46
CA ARG A 167 10.25 12.23 -3.33
C ARG A 167 11.06 10.98 -3.67
N ASP A 168 12.35 11.01 -3.36
CA ASP A 168 13.21 9.85 -3.52
C ASP A 168 12.70 8.70 -2.62
N ALA A 169 12.77 7.48 -3.13
CA ALA A 169 12.31 6.31 -2.40
C ALA A 169 13.16 6.08 -1.14
N SER A 170 12.53 5.94 0.02
CA SER A 170 13.21 5.50 1.23
C SER A 170 13.40 3.97 1.21
N PRO A 171 14.27 3.39 2.05
CA PRO A 171 14.44 1.94 2.13
C PRO A 171 13.13 1.16 2.38
N LYS A 172 12.16 1.77 3.06
CA LYS A 172 10.82 1.20 3.32
C LYS A 172 10.02 0.92 2.03
N MET A 173 10.33 1.63 0.94
CA MET A 173 9.66 1.42 -0.35
C MET A 173 9.87 0.01 -0.90
N GLN A 174 10.95 -0.69 -0.53
CA GLN A 174 11.16 -2.08 -0.92
C GLN A 174 10.13 -3.02 -0.28
N GLU A 175 9.81 -2.81 0.99
CA GLU A 175 8.74 -3.56 1.68
C GLU A 175 7.39 -3.30 1.01
N VAL A 176 7.06 -2.04 0.72
CA VAL A 176 5.83 -1.66 0.02
C VAL A 176 5.76 -2.28 -1.36
N LYS A 177 6.84 -2.19 -2.16
CA LYS A 177 6.93 -2.79 -3.50
C LYS A 177 6.62 -4.28 -3.45
N PHE A 178 7.25 -5.02 -2.55
CA PHE A 178 7.06 -6.47 -2.44
C PHE A 178 5.63 -6.82 -2.04
N ASN A 179 5.07 -6.12 -1.05
CA ASN A 179 3.74 -6.44 -0.55
C ASN A 179 2.59 -5.98 -1.45
N TYR A 180 2.80 -4.95 -2.28
CA TYR A 180 1.77 -4.40 -3.17
C TYR A 180 1.79 -4.97 -4.58
N GLN A 181 2.69 -5.92 -4.87
CA GLN A 181 2.71 -6.55 -6.19
C GLN A 181 1.45 -7.38 -6.45
N ASN A 182 0.92 -7.28 -7.67
CA ASN A 182 -0.28 -7.99 -8.09
C ASN A 182 0.00 -9.39 -8.69
N ILE A 183 1.25 -9.80 -8.74
CA ILE A 183 1.66 -11.15 -9.13
C ILE A 183 2.53 -11.70 -8.01
N THR A 184 2.19 -12.87 -7.50
CA THR A 184 3.04 -13.59 -6.55
C THR A 184 3.73 -14.74 -7.26
N ALA A 185 5.06 -14.76 -7.23
CA ALA A 185 5.88 -15.86 -7.72
C ALA A 185 6.38 -16.67 -6.52
N GLN A 186 5.73 -17.80 -6.25
CA GLN A 186 6.16 -18.75 -5.22
C GLN A 186 7.19 -19.69 -5.85
N VAL A 187 8.47 -19.30 -5.78
CA VAL A 187 9.59 -20.06 -6.35
C VAL A 187 9.96 -21.20 -5.42
N LYS A 188 10.25 -22.37 -5.99
CA LYS A 188 10.81 -23.56 -5.34
C LYS A 188 12.05 -23.99 -6.10
N GLU A 189 12.66 -25.11 -5.69
CA GLU A 189 13.88 -25.62 -6.28
C GLU A 189 13.82 -25.78 -7.81
N GLU A 190 12.71 -26.35 -8.35
CA GLU A 190 12.57 -26.67 -9.78
C GLU A 190 11.30 -26.09 -10.41
N THR A 191 10.44 -25.45 -9.62
CA THR A 191 9.15 -24.92 -10.11
C THR A 191 8.88 -23.53 -9.57
N VAL A 192 8.00 -22.81 -10.25
CA VAL A 192 7.41 -21.57 -9.75
C VAL A 192 5.89 -21.63 -9.91
N LYS A 193 5.18 -21.39 -8.84
CA LYS A 193 3.75 -21.17 -8.85
C LYS A 193 3.48 -19.67 -9.00
N VAL A 194 2.92 -19.28 -10.13
CA VAL A 194 2.53 -17.91 -10.44
C VAL A 194 1.07 -17.71 -10.06
N ILE A 195 0.79 -16.77 -9.17
CA ILE A 195 -0.54 -16.38 -8.71
C ILE A 195 -0.82 -14.98 -9.25
N ASN A 196 -1.80 -14.86 -10.12
CA ASN A 196 -2.21 -13.57 -10.69
C ASN A 196 -3.35 -12.98 -9.85
N LYS A 197 -3.06 -11.92 -9.11
CA LYS A 197 -4.03 -11.15 -8.30
C LYS A 197 -4.67 -10.00 -9.09
N ASN A 198 -4.25 -9.74 -10.33
CA ASN A 198 -4.90 -8.74 -11.18
C ASN A 198 -6.35 -9.13 -11.46
N LEU A 199 -7.24 -8.13 -11.51
CA LEU A 199 -8.67 -8.32 -11.76
C LEU A 199 -9.01 -8.49 -13.24
N PHE A 200 -8.19 -7.91 -14.15
CA PHE A 200 -8.59 -7.75 -15.56
C PHE A 200 -7.51 -8.15 -16.57
N VAL A 201 -6.29 -8.42 -16.14
CA VAL A 201 -5.17 -8.65 -17.07
C VAL A 201 -4.51 -10.00 -16.82
N ASN A 202 -4.20 -10.70 -17.91
CA ASN A 202 -3.40 -11.93 -17.92
C ASN A 202 -1.92 -11.59 -17.73
N THR A 203 -1.14 -12.51 -17.15
CA THR A 203 0.31 -12.31 -16.93
C THR A 203 1.11 -12.26 -18.23
N ASN A 204 0.58 -12.71 -19.37
CA ASN A 204 1.24 -12.68 -20.68
C ASN A 204 1.52 -11.27 -21.21
N ILE A 205 0.95 -10.22 -20.60
CA ILE A 205 1.28 -8.82 -20.93
C ILE A 205 2.64 -8.38 -20.38
N PHE A 206 3.25 -9.18 -19.52
CA PHE A 206 4.55 -8.92 -18.93
C PHE A 206 5.64 -9.84 -19.50
N ASP A 207 6.88 -9.38 -19.53
CA ASP A 207 8.05 -10.22 -19.74
C ASP A 207 8.37 -10.94 -18.43
N CYS A 208 8.39 -12.26 -18.44
CA CYS A 208 8.79 -13.07 -17.29
C CYS A 208 10.23 -13.55 -17.47
N LYS A 209 11.08 -13.39 -16.46
CA LYS A 209 12.48 -13.81 -16.46
C LYS A 209 12.78 -14.66 -15.24
N ALA A 210 13.51 -15.74 -15.43
CA ALA A 210 14.15 -16.48 -14.36
C ALA A 210 15.64 -16.18 -14.36
N THR A 211 16.20 -15.85 -13.19
CA THR A 211 17.63 -15.54 -13.00
C THR A 211 18.19 -16.43 -11.93
N LEU A 212 19.24 -17.21 -12.27
CA LEU A 212 20.02 -18.00 -11.32
C LEU A 212 21.26 -17.20 -10.92
N GLN A 213 21.46 -17.04 -9.62
CA GLN A 213 22.65 -16.45 -9.02
C GLN A 213 23.39 -17.51 -8.21
N LYS A 214 24.72 -17.38 -8.14
CA LYS A 214 25.57 -18.12 -7.21
C LYS A 214 26.41 -17.13 -6.42
N ASP A 215 26.36 -17.22 -5.10
CA ASP A 215 27.10 -16.32 -4.19
C ASP A 215 26.87 -14.84 -4.57
N GLY A 216 25.60 -14.46 -4.86
CA GLY A 216 25.17 -13.11 -5.26
C GLY A 216 25.51 -12.71 -6.70
N LYS A 217 26.17 -13.54 -7.51
CA LYS A 217 26.52 -13.24 -8.90
C LYS A 217 25.62 -13.97 -9.90
N VAL A 218 25.11 -13.25 -10.89
CA VAL A 218 24.29 -13.84 -11.96
C VAL A 218 25.12 -14.88 -12.73
N VAL A 219 24.59 -16.10 -12.81
CA VAL A 219 25.18 -17.22 -13.56
C VAL A 219 24.42 -17.46 -14.86
N ARG A 220 23.08 -17.43 -14.81
CA ARG A 220 22.20 -17.65 -15.97
C ARG A 220 20.97 -16.77 -15.86
N THR A 221 20.42 -16.39 -17.00
CA THR A 221 19.10 -15.78 -17.13
C THR A 221 18.37 -16.44 -18.29
N ALA A 222 17.08 -16.71 -18.13
CA ALA A 222 16.23 -17.26 -19.16
C ALA A 222 14.87 -16.55 -19.17
N VAL A 223 14.29 -16.41 -20.36
CA VAL A 223 12.91 -15.93 -20.52
C VAL A 223 11.97 -17.09 -20.26
N MET A 224 10.85 -16.81 -19.61
CA MET A 224 9.76 -17.76 -19.36
C MET A 224 8.48 -17.22 -19.98
N GLU A 225 7.79 -18.06 -20.74
CA GLU A 225 6.45 -17.75 -21.23
C GLU A 225 5.42 -18.06 -20.14
N THR A 226 4.73 -17.04 -19.66
CA THR A 226 3.68 -17.20 -18.65
C THR A 226 2.36 -16.65 -19.16
N ALA A 227 1.28 -17.40 -18.91
CA ALA A 227 -0.08 -16.99 -19.22
C ALA A 227 -0.98 -17.53 -18.10
N VAL A 228 -1.30 -16.63 -17.16
CA VAL A 228 -2.18 -16.90 -16.03
C VAL A 228 -3.31 -15.88 -16.06
N GLU A 229 -4.54 -16.39 -16.15
CA GLU A 229 -5.75 -15.57 -16.19
C GLU A 229 -5.92 -14.74 -14.90
N PRO A 230 -6.70 -13.63 -14.94
CA PRO A 230 -7.05 -12.87 -13.76
C PRO A 230 -7.59 -13.77 -12.63
N LEU A 231 -7.19 -13.47 -11.39
CA LEU A 231 -7.62 -14.18 -10.17
C LEU A 231 -7.37 -15.70 -10.22
N SER A 232 -6.34 -16.12 -10.95
CA SER A 232 -5.99 -17.53 -11.16
C SER A 232 -4.54 -17.80 -10.81
N GLN A 233 -4.16 -19.09 -10.85
CA GLN A 233 -2.79 -19.53 -10.57
C GLN A 233 -2.39 -20.67 -11.48
N LYS A 234 -1.09 -20.77 -11.77
CA LYS A 234 -0.52 -21.85 -12.56
C LYS A 234 0.92 -22.14 -12.15
N GLU A 235 1.32 -23.40 -12.19
CA GLU A 235 2.70 -23.82 -11.93
C GLU A 235 3.45 -24.01 -13.25
N TYR A 236 4.72 -23.61 -13.25
CA TYR A 236 5.64 -23.73 -14.37
C TYR A 236 6.94 -24.37 -13.88
N ALA A 237 7.57 -25.18 -14.73
CA ALA A 237 8.94 -25.64 -14.50
C ALA A 237 9.91 -24.47 -14.63
N LEU A 238 10.91 -24.40 -13.76
CA LEU A 238 12.02 -23.47 -13.92
C LEU A 238 12.93 -23.91 -15.07
N PRO A 239 13.54 -22.98 -15.81
CA PRO A 239 14.46 -23.30 -16.90
C PRO A 239 15.85 -23.76 -16.42
N PHE A 240 16.03 -23.89 -15.11
CA PHE A 240 17.29 -24.31 -14.47
C PHE A 240 17.07 -25.63 -13.73
N LYS A 241 18.08 -26.49 -13.79
CA LYS A 241 18.16 -27.68 -12.94
C LYS A 241 18.96 -27.37 -11.70
N LYS A 242 18.77 -28.17 -10.67
CA LYS A 242 19.58 -28.12 -9.45
C LYS A 242 21.08 -28.18 -9.79
N GLU A 243 21.85 -27.30 -9.18
CA GLU A 243 23.31 -27.27 -9.34
C GLU A 243 23.99 -28.25 -8.37
N GLU A 244 24.95 -29.02 -8.88
CA GLU A 244 25.67 -30.01 -8.07
C GLU A 244 26.85 -29.42 -7.29
N LYS A 245 27.35 -28.24 -7.73
CA LYS A 245 28.51 -27.59 -7.07
C LYS A 245 28.08 -26.87 -5.80
N ALA A 246 28.84 -27.00 -4.74
CA ALA A 246 28.62 -26.27 -3.51
C ALA A 246 28.62 -24.75 -3.74
N GLY A 247 27.76 -24.04 -3.00
CA GLY A 247 27.57 -22.60 -3.08
C GLY A 247 26.16 -22.21 -2.62
N GLU A 248 25.94 -20.92 -2.39
CA GLU A 248 24.61 -20.37 -2.17
C GLU A 248 23.98 -20.02 -3.53
N TYR A 249 22.87 -20.63 -3.85
CA TYR A 249 22.15 -20.37 -5.10
C TYR A 249 20.83 -19.70 -4.83
N THR A 250 20.57 -18.63 -5.58
CA THR A 250 19.29 -17.92 -5.55
C THR A 250 18.63 -17.97 -6.92
N VAL A 251 17.38 -18.43 -6.98
CA VAL A 251 16.55 -18.33 -8.17
C VAL A 251 15.53 -17.21 -7.97
N THR A 252 15.56 -16.22 -8.85
CA THR A 252 14.59 -15.12 -8.89
C THR A 252 13.73 -15.27 -10.14
N VAL A 253 12.41 -15.26 -9.96
CA VAL A 253 11.44 -15.10 -11.06
C VAL A 253 10.83 -13.73 -10.98
N SER A 254 10.93 -12.94 -12.05
CA SER A 254 10.51 -11.54 -12.08
C SER A 254 9.69 -11.21 -13.32
N PHE A 255 8.78 -10.26 -13.16
CA PHE A 255 7.85 -9.79 -14.20
C PHE A 255 8.13 -8.33 -14.51
N HIS A 256 8.21 -7.98 -15.81
CA HIS A 256 8.60 -6.67 -16.28
C HIS A 256 7.62 -6.13 -17.32
N LEU A 257 7.46 -4.80 -17.37
CA LEU A 257 6.68 -4.16 -18.43
C LEU A 257 7.32 -4.41 -19.79
N LYS A 258 6.51 -4.84 -20.78
CA LYS A 258 6.93 -5.01 -22.18
C LYS A 258 7.09 -3.67 -22.91
N GLU A 259 6.33 -2.68 -22.53
CA GLU A 259 6.25 -1.38 -23.18
C GLU A 259 6.17 -0.22 -22.17
N ASP A 260 6.44 0.98 -22.62
CA ASP A 260 6.30 2.20 -21.83
C ASP A 260 4.85 2.39 -21.36
N LYS A 261 4.69 2.76 -20.10
CA LYS A 261 3.43 3.18 -19.51
C LYS A 261 3.55 4.62 -19.01
N PRO A 262 2.46 5.34 -18.77
CA PRO A 262 2.52 6.73 -18.24
C PRO A 262 3.31 6.85 -16.93
N TRP A 263 3.41 5.79 -16.15
CA TRP A 263 4.02 5.76 -14.81
C TRP A 263 5.38 5.05 -14.74
N ALA A 264 5.78 4.25 -15.77
CA ALA A 264 7.09 3.59 -15.81
C ALA A 264 7.48 3.18 -17.23
N LYS A 265 8.78 3.02 -17.47
CA LYS A 265 9.33 2.59 -18.76
C LYS A 265 9.28 1.07 -18.94
N ALA A 266 9.36 0.63 -20.19
CA ALA A 266 9.57 -0.79 -20.52
C ALA A 266 10.76 -1.36 -19.75
N GLY A 267 10.65 -2.60 -19.29
CA GLY A 267 11.63 -3.25 -18.43
C GLY A 267 11.48 -2.97 -16.94
N HIS A 268 10.57 -2.07 -16.51
CA HIS A 268 10.29 -1.86 -15.10
C HIS A 268 9.74 -3.15 -14.46
N GLU A 269 10.35 -3.56 -13.34
CA GLU A 269 9.94 -4.74 -12.58
C GLU A 269 8.67 -4.46 -11.78
N VAL A 270 7.60 -5.19 -12.07
CA VAL A 270 6.29 -5.05 -11.41
C VAL A 270 6.06 -6.11 -10.32
N ALA A 271 6.78 -7.22 -10.37
CA ALA A 271 6.69 -8.29 -9.37
C ALA A 271 7.89 -9.21 -9.45
N PHE A 272 8.22 -9.83 -8.32
CA PHE A 272 9.23 -10.88 -8.25
C PHE A 272 8.98 -11.83 -7.09
N GLY A 273 9.64 -13.00 -7.14
CA GLY A 273 9.77 -13.94 -6.03
C GLY A 273 11.11 -14.64 -6.09
N GLN A 274 11.60 -15.12 -4.96
CA GLN A 274 12.92 -15.74 -4.82
C GLN A 274 12.85 -17.04 -4.03
N TYR A 275 13.82 -17.92 -4.31
CA TYR A 275 14.11 -19.13 -3.55
C TYR A 275 15.64 -19.25 -3.42
N VAL A 276 16.11 -19.62 -2.22
CA VAL A 276 17.53 -19.83 -1.89
C VAL A 276 17.78 -21.28 -1.55
#